data_dd4bc6aa56b8d212eec5483313f1a9e1
#
_entry.id   dd4bc6aa56b8d212eec5483313f1a9e1
#
_cell.length_a   1.000
_cell.length_b   1.000
_cell.length_c   1.000
_cell.angle_alpha   90.00
_cell.angle_beta   90.00
_cell.angle_gamma   90.00
#
_symmetry.space_group_name_H-M   'P 1'
#
loop_
_entity.id
_entity.type
_entity.pdbx_description
1 polymer ?
#
loop_
_entity_poly.entity_id
_entity_poly.type
_entity_poly.pdbx_seq_one_letter_code
_entity_poly.pdbx_strand_id
1 'polypeptide(L)'
;MSIPAASQTGLVGALRSLRGVLARTAFPLEIPSAARAGDVLADSLHQLDDYVLPRITNLDAPLVAVVGGSTGSGKSTLVNSMLEENVARASAIRPTTRRPLLIHAPGDAHWFDDARILPGLTRVVRGPEEGEEGTEETESEAPEQATGGPSEGPSPQRPRPEEPAASADGEGIPASGEEPPGPGSAAAPGEGAPGDSPASGEGDPDEDAPANGQDPHVEIELTERSSLPAGLALLDSPDVDSVVEGNRHLAAQLMAAADLWLFVTSASRYADAIPWSMLGEAADRDVVVAIVLNRVPPGVGAQVRPDLARRLDEHGLGYAPLFVISERLDDDDRIPAADVAPISGWLAGLAHDASARASVARQTLLGAMGGLIANGREILAAIDDQRETVRAMRADVAQADGVACGSVVASLADGRVLHSEVLERWSEAAGSGRMRSLEGGVAGLRGRISAWFRRGR
;
A
#
# COMPACT_ATOMS: atom_id res chain seq x y z
N MET A 1 7.41 -5.84 34.38
CA MET A 1 7.61 -7.31 34.54
C MET A 1 8.37 -7.78 33.32
N SER A 2 9.67 -8.09 33.45
CA SER A 2 10.51 -8.53 32.31
C SER A 2 10.10 -9.92 31.86
N ILE A 3 10.02 -10.14 30.53
CA ILE A 3 9.79 -11.47 29.96
C ILE A 3 11.03 -12.30 30.28
N PRO A 4 10.92 -13.51 30.90
CA PRO A 4 12.08 -14.35 31.13
C PRO A 4 12.79 -14.68 29.81
N ALA A 5 14.13 -14.63 29.77
CA ALA A 5 14.93 -14.85 28.57
C ALA A 5 14.59 -16.17 27.83
N ALA A 6 14.30 -17.24 28.55
CA ALA A 6 13.86 -18.51 27.98
C ALA A 6 12.51 -18.41 27.23
N SER A 7 11.57 -17.61 27.76
CA SER A 7 10.28 -17.36 27.12
C SER A 7 10.41 -16.46 25.89
N GLN A 8 11.32 -15.49 25.92
CA GLN A 8 11.63 -14.61 24.78
C GLN A 8 12.24 -15.42 23.62
N THR A 9 13.19 -16.30 23.88
CA THR A 9 13.79 -17.17 22.84
C THR A 9 12.74 -18.08 22.20
N GLY A 10 11.83 -18.66 22.99
CA GLY A 10 10.72 -19.47 22.48
C GLY A 10 9.76 -18.68 21.60
N LEU A 11 9.41 -17.44 22.02
CA LEU A 11 8.53 -16.55 21.26
C LEU A 11 9.15 -16.10 19.94
N VAL A 12 10.42 -15.70 19.95
CA VAL A 12 11.15 -15.35 18.71
C VAL A 12 11.20 -16.54 17.75
N GLY A 13 11.41 -17.76 18.25
CA GLY A 13 11.38 -18.98 17.44
C GLY A 13 10.00 -19.22 16.80
N ALA A 14 8.92 -19.02 17.57
CA ALA A 14 7.55 -19.16 17.06
C ALA A 14 7.22 -18.11 16.00
N LEU A 15 7.62 -16.83 16.21
CA LEU A 15 7.41 -15.76 15.24
C LEU A 15 8.17 -15.98 13.93
N ARG A 16 9.43 -16.47 14.01
CA ARG A 16 10.20 -16.85 12.81
C ARG A 16 9.55 -18.01 12.06
N SER A 17 9.01 -18.98 12.79
CA SER A 17 8.25 -20.09 12.17
C SER A 17 6.99 -19.59 11.48
N LEU A 18 6.23 -18.72 12.12
CA LEU A 18 5.05 -18.06 11.53
C LEU A 18 5.43 -17.30 10.26
N ARG A 19 6.46 -16.47 10.32
CA ARG A 19 6.99 -15.74 9.16
C ARG A 19 7.32 -16.70 8.01
N GLY A 20 7.98 -17.82 8.29
CA GLY A 20 8.32 -18.84 7.31
C GLY A 20 7.11 -19.56 6.72
N VAL A 21 6.00 -19.69 7.45
CA VAL A 21 4.72 -20.20 6.91
C VAL A 21 4.05 -19.16 6.02
N LEU A 22 3.92 -17.92 6.49
CA LEU A 22 3.33 -16.83 5.73
C LEU A 22 4.05 -16.59 4.39
N ALA A 23 5.39 -16.59 4.39
CA ALA A 23 6.18 -16.40 3.17
C ALA A 23 6.00 -17.50 2.10
N ARG A 24 5.47 -18.66 2.47
CA ARG A 24 5.15 -19.76 1.53
C ARG A 24 3.67 -19.84 1.20
N THR A 25 2.85 -19.00 1.81
CA THR A 25 1.41 -18.97 1.54
C THR A 25 1.17 -18.24 0.22
N ALA A 26 0.30 -18.81 -0.62
CA ALA A 26 -0.12 -18.22 -1.88
C ALA A 26 -1.60 -18.50 -2.13
N PHE A 27 -2.22 -17.62 -2.89
CA PHE A 27 -3.64 -17.72 -3.30
C PHE A 27 -3.73 -17.91 -4.82
N PRO A 28 -3.56 -19.14 -5.33
CA PRO A 28 -3.45 -19.40 -6.78
C PRO A 28 -4.77 -19.22 -7.55
N LEU A 29 -5.92 -19.21 -6.89
CA LEU A 29 -7.21 -18.99 -7.54
C LEU A 29 -7.63 -17.52 -7.36
N GLU A 30 -8.03 -16.88 -8.45
CA GLU A 30 -8.59 -15.53 -8.47
C GLU A 30 -10.06 -15.56 -7.99
N ILE A 31 -10.25 -15.71 -6.69
CA ILE A 31 -11.55 -15.63 -6.02
C ILE A 31 -11.67 -14.32 -5.24
N PRO A 32 -12.88 -13.84 -4.91
CA PRO A 32 -13.08 -12.53 -4.28
C PRO A 32 -12.28 -12.31 -2.99
N SER A 33 -12.03 -13.37 -2.20
CA SER A 33 -11.24 -13.29 -0.96
C SER A 33 -9.73 -13.25 -1.20
N ALA A 34 -9.24 -13.62 -2.40
CA ALA A 34 -7.81 -13.80 -2.66
C ALA A 34 -7.02 -12.48 -2.68
N ALA A 35 -7.53 -11.45 -3.35
CA ALA A 35 -6.84 -10.16 -3.48
C ALA A 35 -6.61 -9.53 -2.10
N ARG A 36 -7.68 -9.38 -1.32
CA ARG A 36 -7.61 -8.82 0.03
C ARG A 36 -6.71 -9.65 0.96
N ALA A 37 -6.81 -10.99 0.89
CA ALA A 37 -5.95 -11.85 1.70
C ALA A 37 -4.47 -11.76 1.28
N GLY A 38 -4.19 -11.48 0.01
CA GLY A 38 -2.85 -11.19 -0.50
C GLY A 38 -2.27 -9.93 0.12
N ASP A 39 -3.04 -8.84 0.17
CA ASP A 39 -2.64 -7.58 0.79
C ASP A 39 -2.39 -7.78 2.30
N VAL A 40 -3.32 -8.42 3.01
CA VAL A 40 -3.19 -8.73 4.44
C VAL A 40 -1.97 -9.61 4.73
N LEU A 41 -1.65 -10.55 3.83
CA LEU A 41 -0.46 -11.40 3.92
C LEU A 41 0.83 -10.58 3.77
N ALA A 42 0.89 -9.69 2.78
CA ALA A 42 2.03 -8.80 2.55
C ALA A 42 2.25 -7.87 3.76
N ASP A 43 1.20 -7.21 4.23
CA ASP A 43 1.24 -6.34 5.41
C ASP A 43 1.71 -7.08 6.67
N SER A 44 1.26 -8.32 6.84
CA SER A 44 1.67 -9.17 7.98
C SER A 44 3.15 -9.55 7.91
N LEU A 45 3.68 -9.81 6.73
CA LEU A 45 5.10 -10.08 6.52
C LEU A 45 5.94 -8.83 6.79
N HIS A 46 5.55 -7.67 6.25
CA HIS A 46 6.23 -6.39 6.51
C HIS A 46 6.21 -6.06 8.01
N GLN A 47 5.07 -6.23 8.68
CA GLN A 47 4.97 -5.97 10.13
C GLN A 47 5.86 -6.90 10.96
N LEU A 48 5.96 -8.19 10.58
CA LEU A 48 6.86 -9.14 11.23
C LEU A 48 8.33 -8.78 11.02
N ASP A 49 8.71 -8.44 9.79
CA ASP A 49 10.10 -8.21 9.41
C ASP A 49 10.60 -6.83 9.85
N ASP A 50 9.80 -5.77 9.70
CA ASP A 50 10.21 -4.39 9.96
C ASP A 50 10.02 -3.96 11.42
N TYR A 51 9.09 -4.59 12.16
CA TYR A 51 8.79 -4.18 13.53
C TYR A 51 8.87 -5.31 14.56
N VAL A 52 8.04 -6.36 14.45
CA VAL A 52 7.84 -7.31 15.55
C VAL A 52 9.12 -8.10 15.87
N LEU A 53 9.78 -8.67 14.86
CA LEU A 53 11.03 -9.44 15.04
C LEU A 53 12.19 -8.55 15.46
N PRO A 54 12.45 -7.38 14.85
CA PRO A 54 13.46 -6.44 15.32
C PRO A 54 13.20 -5.97 16.74
N ARG A 55 11.97 -5.56 17.07
CA ARG A 55 11.64 -4.96 18.36
C ARG A 55 11.73 -5.95 19.51
N ILE A 56 11.18 -7.15 19.35
CA ILE A 56 11.26 -8.17 20.41
C ILE A 56 12.71 -8.62 20.69
N THR A 57 13.59 -8.52 19.69
CA THR A 57 15.00 -8.86 19.83
C THR A 57 15.80 -7.72 20.48
N ASN A 58 15.37 -6.47 20.31
CA ASN A 58 16.06 -5.25 20.72
C ASN A 58 15.13 -4.35 21.55
N LEU A 59 14.65 -4.82 22.69
CA LEU A 59 13.74 -4.07 23.57
C LEU A 59 14.35 -2.79 24.15
N ASP A 60 15.68 -2.73 24.24
CA ASP A 60 16.43 -1.59 24.77
C ASP A 60 16.75 -0.53 23.68
N ALA A 61 16.42 -0.82 22.42
CA ALA A 61 16.63 0.13 21.33
C ALA A 61 15.84 1.43 21.54
N PRO A 62 16.32 2.57 20.99
CA PRO A 62 15.60 3.82 21.01
C PRO A 62 14.15 3.67 20.50
N LEU A 63 13.24 4.48 21.03
CA LEU A 63 11.88 4.57 20.47
C LEU A 63 11.94 5.25 19.10
N VAL A 64 11.27 4.65 18.11
CA VAL A 64 11.07 5.27 16.82
C VAL A 64 9.73 6.00 16.83
N ALA A 65 9.78 7.34 16.81
CA ALA A 65 8.62 8.21 16.72
C ALA A 65 8.42 8.65 15.27
N VAL A 66 7.37 8.15 14.62
CA VAL A 66 7.02 8.58 13.26
C VAL A 66 6.21 9.87 13.31
N VAL A 67 6.66 10.87 12.54
CA VAL A 67 5.93 12.11 12.29
C VAL A 67 5.11 11.90 11.01
N GLY A 68 3.85 11.52 11.18
CA GLY A 68 2.91 11.23 10.11
C GLY A 68 1.79 12.24 10.01
N GLY A 69 1.05 12.23 8.90
CA GLY A 69 -0.12 13.09 8.75
C GLY A 69 -0.32 13.59 7.32
N SER A 70 -1.37 14.39 7.14
CA SER A 70 -1.83 14.86 5.83
C SER A 70 -0.81 15.75 5.12
N THR A 71 -0.94 15.80 3.80
CA THR A 71 -0.19 16.71 2.94
C THR A 71 -0.36 18.17 3.40
N GLY A 72 0.75 18.87 3.61
CA GLY A 72 0.74 20.28 4.02
C GLY A 72 0.32 20.54 5.45
N SER A 73 0.24 19.53 6.31
CA SER A 73 -0.01 19.71 7.75
C SER A 73 1.18 20.32 8.50
N GLY A 74 2.37 20.38 7.87
CA GLY A 74 3.57 20.98 8.46
C GLY A 74 4.46 20.00 9.20
N LYS A 75 4.52 18.73 8.82
CA LYS A 75 5.35 17.68 9.42
C LYS A 75 6.84 18.05 9.45
N SER A 76 7.43 18.30 8.29
CA SER A 76 8.85 18.64 8.17
C SER A 76 9.18 19.97 8.85
N THR A 77 8.26 20.97 8.81
CA THR A 77 8.41 22.20 9.58
C THR A 77 8.43 21.92 11.09
N LEU A 78 7.55 21.02 11.58
CA LEU A 78 7.53 20.62 12.98
C LEU A 78 8.84 19.93 13.38
N VAL A 79 9.33 18.99 12.56
CA VAL A 79 10.61 18.29 12.79
C VAL A 79 11.75 19.30 12.87
N ASN A 80 11.87 20.20 11.90
CA ASN A 80 12.90 21.24 11.87
C ASN A 80 12.84 22.14 13.11
N SER A 81 11.62 22.50 13.53
CA SER A 81 11.41 23.35 14.71
C SER A 81 11.76 22.63 16.02
N MET A 82 11.49 21.32 16.13
CA MET A 82 11.89 20.52 17.31
C MET A 82 13.40 20.36 17.42
N LEU A 83 14.11 20.34 16.29
CA LEU A 83 15.57 20.20 16.24
C LEU A 83 16.29 21.54 16.25
N GLU A 84 15.57 22.65 16.08
CA GLU A 84 16.11 24.01 15.90
C GLU A 84 17.05 24.13 14.67
N GLU A 85 16.93 23.19 13.73
CA GLU A 85 17.75 23.08 12.52
C GLU A 85 16.86 22.71 11.31
N ASN A 86 17.23 23.18 10.11
CA ASN A 86 16.53 22.82 8.86
C ASN A 86 17.10 21.52 8.30
N VAL A 87 16.67 20.38 8.85
CA VAL A 87 17.14 19.04 8.49
C VAL A 87 16.19 18.36 7.50
N ALA A 88 14.89 18.45 7.77
CA ALA A 88 13.87 17.92 6.89
C ALA A 88 13.53 18.94 5.79
N ARG A 89 13.41 18.48 4.54
CA ARG A 89 13.09 19.36 3.42
C ARG A 89 11.64 19.80 3.49
N ALA A 90 11.43 21.04 3.89
CA ALA A 90 10.14 21.72 3.83
C ALA A 90 10.09 22.54 2.54
N SER A 91 9.29 22.17 1.54
CA SER A 91 9.14 22.91 0.28
C SER A 91 7.67 23.20 -0.03
N ALA A 92 7.42 24.33 -0.67
CA ALA A 92 6.10 24.68 -1.21
C ALA A 92 5.74 23.87 -2.48
N ILE A 93 6.72 23.26 -3.15
CA ILE A 93 6.54 22.46 -4.36
C ILE A 93 6.32 21.00 -3.94
N ARG A 94 5.22 20.40 -4.33
CA ARG A 94 4.77 19.07 -3.90
C ARG A 94 4.95 18.03 -4.99
N PRO A 95 5.22 16.74 -4.64
CA PRO A 95 5.46 16.19 -3.30
C PRO A 95 6.88 16.49 -2.80
N THR A 96 7.02 16.90 -1.53
CA THR A 96 8.28 17.36 -0.94
C THR A 96 9.15 16.24 -0.41
N THR A 97 8.57 15.26 0.27
CA THR A 97 9.30 14.14 0.89
C THR A 97 9.16 12.89 0.04
N ARG A 98 10.20 12.57 -0.73
CA ARG A 98 10.28 11.33 -1.51
C ARG A 98 11.00 10.21 -0.77
N ARG A 99 11.94 10.57 0.11
CA ARG A 99 12.69 9.64 0.96
C ARG A 99 12.39 9.96 2.42
N PRO A 100 12.03 8.97 3.24
CA PRO A 100 11.88 9.18 4.67
C PRO A 100 13.22 9.53 5.30
N LEU A 101 13.21 10.41 6.30
CA LEU A 101 14.38 10.86 7.01
C LEU A 101 14.33 10.38 8.46
N LEU A 102 15.27 9.52 8.86
CA LEU A 102 15.45 9.08 10.23
C LEU A 102 16.54 9.91 10.91
N ILE A 103 16.16 10.54 12.01
CA ILE A 103 17.03 11.42 12.80
C ILE A 103 17.24 10.75 14.16
N HIS A 104 18.49 10.62 14.58
CA HIS A 104 18.83 10.00 15.86
C HIS A 104 19.95 10.73 16.58
N ALA A 105 20.10 10.49 17.88
CA ALA A 105 21.24 11.00 18.65
C ALA A 105 22.53 10.26 18.23
N PRO A 106 23.73 10.93 18.28
CA PRO A 106 25.00 10.29 17.93
C PRO A 106 25.30 9.00 18.71
N GLY A 107 24.88 8.93 19.99
CA GLY A 107 25.05 7.74 20.81
C GLY A 107 24.22 6.52 20.38
N ASP A 108 23.18 6.74 19.59
CA ASP A 108 22.23 5.72 19.15
C ASP A 108 22.50 5.20 17.72
N ALA A 109 23.52 5.73 17.02
CA ALA A 109 23.88 5.38 15.64
C ALA A 109 23.98 3.87 15.42
N HIS A 110 24.61 3.15 16.35
CA HIS A 110 24.77 1.70 16.28
C HIS A 110 23.46 0.88 16.20
N TRP A 111 22.30 1.50 16.51
CA TRP A 111 20.99 0.87 16.34
C TRP A 111 20.45 0.99 14.93
N PHE A 112 20.89 2.01 14.18
CA PHE A 112 20.32 2.39 12.89
C PHE A 112 21.26 2.13 11.71
N ASP A 113 22.59 2.06 11.94
CA ASP A 113 23.59 1.83 10.90
C ASP A 113 23.49 0.44 10.27
N ASP A 114 23.05 -0.55 11.05
CA ASP A 114 22.80 -1.89 10.57
C ASP A 114 21.29 -2.20 10.49
N ALA A 115 20.94 -3.36 9.93
CA ALA A 115 19.58 -3.78 9.72
C ALA A 115 18.81 -4.21 11.01
N ARG A 116 19.14 -3.66 12.18
CA ARG A 116 18.48 -4.03 13.45
C ARG A 116 17.10 -3.42 13.61
N ILE A 117 16.89 -2.21 13.06
CA ILE A 117 15.62 -1.49 13.08
C ILE A 117 15.28 -1.14 11.64
N LEU A 118 14.05 -1.35 11.18
CA LEU A 118 13.61 -1.14 9.81
C LEU A 118 14.50 -1.89 8.79
N PRO A 119 14.69 -3.21 8.90
CA PRO A 119 15.63 -3.97 8.06
C PRO A 119 15.26 -3.99 6.58
N GLY A 120 13.97 -3.78 6.24
CA GLY A 120 13.47 -3.74 4.85
C GLY A 120 13.89 -2.49 4.06
N LEU A 121 14.50 -1.47 4.69
CA LEU A 121 14.85 -0.22 4.05
C LEU A 121 16.36 -0.12 3.77
N THR A 122 16.73 0.36 2.58
CA THR A 122 18.12 0.65 2.21
C THR A 122 18.56 1.97 2.83
N ARG A 123 19.67 1.97 3.56
CA ARG A 123 20.19 3.14 4.28
C ARG A 123 21.08 4.00 3.40
N VAL A 124 20.78 5.30 3.38
CA VAL A 124 21.63 6.32 2.76
C VAL A 124 22.05 7.29 3.87
N VAL A 125 23.33 7.31 4.19
CA VAL A 125 23.84 8.25 5.19
C VAL A 125 24.01 9.62 4.53
N ARG A 126 23.37 10.64 5.09
CA ARG A 126 23.54 12.02 4.65
C ARG A 126 24.91 12.51 5.11
N GLY A 127 25.82 12.73 4.17
CA GLY A 127 27.10 13.40 4.46
C GLY A 127 26.86 14.82 4.99
N PRO A 128 27.86 15.43 5.66
CA PRO A 128 27.80 16.83 6.02
C PRO A 128 27.52 17.64 4.74
N GLU A 129 26.51 18.50 4.77
CA GLU A 129 26.15 19.33 3.63
C GLU A 129 27.37 20.21 3.28
N GLU A 130 28.05 19.89 2.18
CA GLU A 130 28.86 20.86 1.47
C GLU A 130 27.88 21.95 1.02
N GLY A 131 28.08 23.18 1.51
CA GLY A 131 27.17 24.30 1.33
C GLY A 131 26.72 24.36 -0.14
N GLU A 132 25.43 24.58 -0.35
CA GLU A 132 24.86 24.84 -1.66
C GLU A 132 25.62 26.03 -2.31
N GLU A 133 26.69 25.70 -3.04
CA GLU A 133 27.18 26.61 -4.08
C GLU A 133 26.10 26.57 -5.17
N GLY A 134 25.37 27.68 -5.24
CA GLY A 134 24.41 27.93 -6.30
C GLY A 134 25.01 27.64 -7.66
N THR A 135 24.64 26.55 -8.28
CA THR A 135 24.76 26.41 -9.72
C THR A 135 23.75 27.37 -10.34
N GLU A 136 24.17 28.63 -10.48
CA GLU A 136 23.63 29.47 -11.54
C GLU A 136 23.90 28.74 -12.86
N GLU A 137 22.86 28.14 -13.42
CA GLU A 137 22.85 27.73 -14.82
C GLU A 137 23.03 29.00 -15.65
N THR A 138 24.26 29.28 -16.02
CA THR A 138 24.60 30.22 -17.07
C THR A 138 24.03 29.69 -18.37
N GLU A 139 22.86 30.16 -18.75
CA GLU A 139 22.38 30.08 -20.13
C GLU A 139 23.47 30.72 -21.02
N SER A 140 24.14 29.86 -21.76
CA SER A 140 25.08 30.24 -22.82
C SER A 140 24.27 30.84 -23.98
N GLU A 141 24.17 32.18 -23.98
CA GLU A 141 23.79 32.93 -25.18
C GLU A 141 24.88 32.80 -26.25
N ALA A 142 24.49 32.22 -27.37
CA ALA A 142 25.27 32.28 -28.60
C ALA A 142 25.18 33.72 -29.21
N PRO A 143 26.26 34.27 -29.76
CA PRO A 143 26.24 35.62 -30.26
C PRO A 143 25.57 35.70 -31.63
N GLU A 144 24.48 36.44 -31.75
CA GLU A 144 23.90 36.85 -33.03
C GLU A 144 24.34 38.27 -33.38
N GLN A 145 24.77 38.40 -34.63
CA GLN A 145 25.44 39.56 -35.17
C GLN A 145 24.51 40.77 -35.37
N ALA A 146 25.08 41.93 -35.12
CA ALA A 146 24.51 43.24 -35.30
C ALA A 146 24.21 43.61 -36.77
N THR A 147 23.01 44.18 -37.02
CA THR A 147 22.85 45.23 -38.09
C THR A 147 21.82 46.24 -37.61
N GLY A 148 22.18 47.50 -37.88
CA GLY A 148 21.71 48.71 -37.24
C GLY A 148 20.35 49.31 -37.60
N GLY A 149 19.91 50.12 -36.73
CA GLY A 149 19.25 51.42 -36.63
C GLY A 149 18.05 51.75 -37.51
N PRO A 150 17.37 52.91 -37.30
CA PRO A 150 17.23 53.72 -36.07
C PRO A 150 15.75 54.09 -35.77
N SER A 151 15.57 54.62 -34.50
CA SER A 151 14.66 55.71 -34.08
C SER A 151 13.14 55.71 -34.41
N GLU A 152 12.35 55.82 -33.40
CA GLU A 152 11.41 56.92 -33.09
C GLU A 152 10.44 56.57 -31.95
N GLY A 153 10.32 57.32 -31.03
CA GLY A 153 9.59 58.07 -30.07
C GLY A 153 8.20 57.61 -29.55
N PRO A 154 7.68 58.21 -28.50
CA PRO A 154 6.86 57.53 -27.47
C PRO A 154 5.36 57.86 -27.51
N SER A 155 4.61 57.01 -26.73
CA SER A 155 3.26 57.28 -26.16
C SER A 155 2.03 56.98 -27.03
N PRO A 156 0.83 56.74 -26.49
CA PRO A 156 0.35 56.91 -25.10
C PRO A 156 -0.55 55.79 -24.54
N GLN A 157 -0.76 55.87 -23.26
CA GLN A 157 -1.79 55.21 -22.44
C GLN A 157 -3.21 55.34 -22.97
N ARG A 158 -4.04 54.30 -22.77
CA ARG A 158 -5.49 54.45 -22.68
C ARG A 158 -6.11 53.46 -21.64
N PRO A 159 -7.27 53.89 -21.08
CA PRO A 159 -7.64 53.63 -19.69
C PRO A 159 -8.60 52.45 -19.48
N ARG A 160 -8.74 52.03 -18.20
CA ARG A 160 -9.82 51.17 -17.68
C ARG A 160 -11.20 51.76 -17.96
N PRO A 161 -12.21 50.94 -18.09
CA PRO A 161 -13.57 51.35 -17.71
C PRO A 161 -14.02 50.69 -16.40
N GLU A 162 -14.71 51.49 -15.65
CA GLU A 162 -15.34 51.38 -14.35
C GLU A 162 -16.52 50.39 -14.36
N GLU A 163 -16.80 49.83 -13.19
CA GLU A 163 -18.09 49.22 -12.85
C GLU A 163 -19.26 50.19 -12.99
N PRO A 164 -20.48 49.66 -13.03
CA PRO A 164 -21.51 50.22 -12.17
C PRO A 164 -22.25 49.21 -11.30
N ALA A 165 -22.63 49.73 -10.15
CA ALA A 165 -23.34 49.12 -9.04
C ALA A 165 -24.84 49.06 -9.25
N ALA A 166 -25.42 48.14 -8.48
CA ALA A 166 -26.71 48.16 -7.76
C ALA A 166 -28.06 48.07 -8.54
N SER A 167 -28.88 47.14 -8.17
CA SER A 167 -30.13 47.23 -7.39
C SER A 167 -30.89 45.90 -7.46
N ALA A 168 -31.14 45.29 -6.38
CA ALA A 168 -32.31 45.08 -5.53
C ALA A 168 -33.60 44.55 -6.20
N ASP A 169 -34.17 43.60 -5.47
CA ASP A 169 -35.59 43.22 -5.31
C ASP A 169 -36.13 41.98 -6.06
N GLY A 170 -36.61 41.05 -5.25
CA GLY A 170 -37.96 40.53 -5.40
C GLY A 170 -38.13 39.01 -5.52
N GLU A 171 -38.43 38.36 -4.41
CA GLU A 171 -39.49 37.37 -4.21
C GLU A 171 -39.75 36.22 -5.21
N GLY A 172 -39.87 35.01 -4.67
CA GLY A 172 -40.78 34.03 -5.21
C GLY A 172 -40.31 32.57 -5.20
N ILE A 173 -40.63 31.81 -4.14
CA ILE A 173 -40.73 30.33 -4.17
C ILE A 173 -42.07 29.97 -4.89
N PRO A 174 -42.14 28.89 -5.68
CA PRO A 174 -42.60 27.64 -5.08
C PRO A 174 -41.99 26.35 -5.63
N ALA A 175 -42.19 25.31 -4.81
CA ALA A 175 -41.88 23.92 -4.98
C ALA A 175 -42.68 23.19 -6.06
N SER A 176 -42.06 22.12 -6.60
CA SER A 176 -42.63 20.83 -7.07
C SER A 176 -41.50 20.13 -7.83
N GLY A 177 -40.97 18.95 -7.50
CA GLY A 177 -41.68 17.68 -7.39
C GLY A 177 -41.66 16.98 -8.73
N GLU A 178 -40.69 16.04 -8.96
CA GLU A 178 -40.96 14.86 -9.79
C GLU A 178 -39.80 13.84 -9.72
N GLU A 179 -40.22 12.59 -9.64
CA GLU A 179 -39.50 11.35 -9.49
C GLU A 179 -38.77 10.88 -10.78
N PRO A 180 -37.94 9.81 -10.70
CA PRO A 180 -37.08 9.33 -11.78
C PRO A 180 -37.76 8.30 -12.69
N PRO A 181 -37.26 8.05 -13.89
CA PRO A 181 -37.64 6.85 -14.66
C PRO A 181 -36.56 5.76 -14.56
N GLY A 182 -37.04 4.55 -14.38
CA GLY A 182 -36.30 3.28 -14.40
C GLY A 182 -36.13 2.72 -15.83
N PRO A 183 -35.74 1.42 -15.96
CA PRO A 183 -34.80 0.94 -16.98
C PRO A 183 -35.44 0.35 -18.23
N GLY A 184 -34.72 0.41 -19.36
CA GLY A 184 -35.06 -0.27 -20.63
C GLY A 184 -33.78 -0.73 -21.32
N SER A 185 -33.57 -2.01 -21.30
CA SER A 185 -33.72 -3.06 -22.34
C SER A 185 -32.78 -3.00 -23.54
N ALA A 186 -31.89 -4.00 -23.58
CA ALA A 186 -31.40 -4.87 -24.66
C ALA A 186 -31.25 -4.37 -26.11
N ALA A 187 -30.07 -4.56 -26.68
CA ALA A 187 -29.85 -5.20 -27.98
C ALA A 187 -28.36 -5.57 -28.20
N ALA A 188 -28.08 -6.83 -28.49
CA ALA A 188 -26.90 -7.35 -29.19
C ALA A 188 -27.36 -7.74 -30.62
N PRO A 189 -26.51 -8.34 -31.51
CA PRO A 189 -25.09 -8.20 -31.77
C PRO A 189 -24.82 -7.87 -33.27
N GLY A 190 -23.58 -7.56 -33.63
CA GLY A 190 -23.11 -7.41 -35.01
C GLY A 190 -21.78 -8.11 -35.23
N GLU A 191 -21.80 -9.18 -36.00
CA GLU A 191 -20.67 -9.95 -36.53
C GLU A 191 -19.87 -9.14 -37.56
N GLY A 192 -18.57 -9.42 -37.66
CA GLY A 192 -17.71 -8.94 -38.74
C GLY A 192 -16.27 -9.37 -38.57
N ALA A 193 -15.88 -10.51 -39.13
CA ALA A 193 -14.52 -10.92 -39.40
C ALA A 193 -14.19 -10.67 -40.90
N PRO A 194 -12.99 -11.04 -41.44
CA PRO A 194 -11.61 -10.88 -41.04
C PRO A 194 -10.76 -10.16 -42.13
N GLY A 195 -9.52 -9.80 -41.83
CA GLY A 195 -8.59 -9.29 -42.86
C GLY A 195 -7.14 -9.23 -42.38
N ASP A 196 -6.37 -10.19 -42.91
CA ASP A 196 -4.97 -10.23 -43.29
C ASP A 196 -3.81 -9.69 -42.43
N SER A 197 -2.94 -10.62 -42.06
CA SER A 197 -1.48 -10.45 -41.90
C SER A 197 -0.79 -10.15 -43.25
N PRO A 198 0.48 -9.68 -43.34
CA PRO A 198 1.66 -10.16 -42.62
C PRO A 198 2.76 -9.10 -42.35
N ALA A 199 3.71 -9.36 -41.46
CA ALA A 199 5.14 -9.39 -41.74
C ALA A 199 6.01 -9.49 -40.49
N SER A 200 6.71 -10.56 -40.42
CA SER A 200 7.98 -10.89 -39.77
C SER A 200 8.88 -9.73 -39.37
N GLY A 201 9.26 -9.71 -38.10
CA GLY A 201 10.41 -9.03 -37.55
C GLY A 201 10.96 -9.89 -36.42
N GLU A 202 11.98 -10.70 -36.74
CA GLU A 202 12.80 -11.43 -35.80
C GLU A 202 13.53 -10.40 -34.92
N GLY A 203 13.23 -10.36 -33.63
CA GLY A 203 13.97 -9.67 -32.60
C GLY A 203 14.23 -10.68 -31.50
N ASP A 204 15.53 -10.93 -31.25
CA ASP A 204 16.06 -11.83 -30.25
C ASP A 204 15.34 -11.71 -28.89
N PRO A 205 14.98 -12.81 -28.25
CA PRO A 205 14.52 -12.81 -26.88
C PRO A 205 15.70 -13.19 -25.97
N ASP A 206 16.51 -12.23 -25.60
CA ASP A 206 17.39 -12.38 -24.44
C ASP A 206 17.71 -11.01 -23.84
N GLU A 207 17.64 -11.01 -22.51
CA GLU A 207 18.01 -10.00 -21.53
C GLU A 207 16.88 -9.08 -21.04
N ASP A 208 16.64 -9.26 -19.73
CA ASP A 208 15.91 -8.46 -18.75
C ASP A 208 14.43 -8.81 -18.49
N ALA A 209 14.20 -10.07 -18.09
CA ALA A 209 13.18 -10.34 -17.10
C ALA A 209 13.83 -10.17 -15.70
N PRO A 210 13.38 -9.24 -14.84
CA PRO A 210 13.84 -9.22 -13.46
C PRO A 210 13.33 -10.46 -12.76
N ALA A 211 14.24 -11.39 -12.52
CA ALA A 211 14.07 -12.45 -11.56
C ALA A 211 13.98 -11.83 -10.17
N ASN A 212 13.00 -12.24 -9.40
CA ASN A 212 12.62 -11.87 -8.04
C ASN A 212 11.84 -10.54 -7.93
N GLY A 213 10.58 -10.68 -7.47
CA GLY A 213 9.78 -9.63 -6.87
C GLY A 213 10.46 -9.06 -5.62
N GLN A 214 11.50 -8.26 -5.82
CA GLN A 214 12.00 -7.31 -4.86
C GLN A 214 11.35 -5.99 -5.25
N ASP A 215 10.45 -5.51 -4.38
CA ASP A 215 9.99 -4.13 -4.41
C ASP A 215 11.20 -3.20 -4.58
N PRO A 216 11.07 -2.09 -5.34
CA PRO A 216 12.15 -1.14 -5.48
C PRO A 216 12.62 -0.77 -4.08
N HIS A 217 13.92 -1.00 -3.79
CA HIS A 217 14.51 -0.76 -2.49
C HIS A 217 14.15 0.65 -2.03
N VAL A 218 13.24 0.74 -1.05
CA VAL A 218 12.87 2.03 -0.48
C VAL A 218 14.05 2.50 0.35
N GLU A 219 14.60 3.65 -0.03
CA GLU A 219 15.75 4.24 0.65
C GLU A 219 15.28 5.08 1.84
N ILE A 220 15.95 4.94 2.97
CA ILE A 220 15.80 5.79 4.15
C ILE A 220 17.08 6.59 4.37
N GLU A 221 16.93 7.90 4.53
CA GLU A 221 18.04 8.79 4.81
C GLU A 221 18.31 8.84 6.32
N LEU A 222 19.56 8.63 6.73
CA LEU A 222 19.97 8.68 8.13
C LEU A 222 20.73 9.99 8.41
N THR A 223 20.42 10.62 9.53
CA THR A 223 21.14 11.82 9.99
C THR A 223 21.28 11.85 11.51
N GLU A 224 22.45 12.21 12.00
CA GLU A 224 22.72 12.38 13.43
C GLU A 224 22.46 13.81 13.87
N ARG A 225 21.81 14.00 15.02
CA ARG A 225 21.61 15.31 15.63
C ARG A 225 21.75 15.24 17.14
N SER A 226 22.64 16.06 17.69
CA SER A 226 22.87 16.16 19.14
C SER A 226 21.74 16.87 19.89
N SER A 227 20.89 17.60 19.18
CA SER A 227 19.67 18.21 19.73
C SER A 227 18.62 17.19 20.11
N LEU A 228 18.67 15.97 19.54
CA LEU A 228 17.76 14.88 19.89
C LEU A 228 18.29 14.09 21.11
N PRO A 229 17.44 13.84 22.13
CA PRO A 229 17.86 13.04 23.29
C PRO A 229 18.11 11.59 22.91
N ALA A 230 19.16 10.96 23.50
CA ALA A 230 19.41 9.54 23.36
C ALA A 230 18.20 8.70 23.83
N GLY A 231 17.92 7.62 23.12
CA GLY A 231 16.77 6.77 23.39
C GLY A 231 15.51 7.12 22.60
N LEU A 232 15.60 8.11 21.69
CA LEU A 232 14.55 8.53 20.77
C LEU A 232 15.13 8.74 19.37
N ALA A 233 14.44 8.24 18.35
CA ALA A 233 14.65 8.61 16.96
C ALA A 233 13.37 9.20 16.39
N LEU A 234 13.49 10.23 15.55
CA LEU A 234 12.38 10.84 14.81
C LEU A 234 12.45 10.37 13.36
N LEU A 235 11.31 9.97 12.82
CA LEU A 235 11.18 9.55 11.44
C LEU A 235 10.19 10.46 10.71
N ASP A 236 10.69 11.38 9.87
CA ASP A 236 9.84 12.20 9.00
C ASP A 236 9.33 11.35 7.83
N SER A 237 8.02 11.10 7.79
CA SER A 237 7.39 10.23 6.81
C SER A 237 6.79 11.02 5.64
N PRO A 238 6.65 10.39 4.45
CA PRO A 238 5.85 10.93 3.37
C PRO A 238 4.40 11.20 3.81
N ASP A 239 3.67 11.96 2.98
CA ASP A 239 2.28 12.30 3.23
C ASP A 239 1.37 11.08 3.12
N VAL A 240 0.52 10.84 4.13
CA VAL A 240 -0.41 9.71 4.19
C VAL A 240 -1.54 9.80 3.15
N ASP A 241 -1.89 11.00 2.70
CA ASP A 241 -2.89 11.31 1.69
C ASP A 241 -2.27 11.74 0.35
N SER A 242 -1.02 11.33 0.09
CA SER A 242 -0.31 11.63 -1.17
C SER A 242 -1.09 11.12 -2.38
N VAL A 243 -1.08 11.88 -3.47
CA VAL A 243 -1.61 11.43 -4.77
C VAL A 243 -0.77 10.30 -5.38
N VAL A 244 0.48 10.17 -4.95
CA VAL A 244 1.39 9.09 -5.35
C VAL A 244 1.14 7.88 -4.46
N GLU A 245 0.66 6.77 -5.04
CA GLU A 245 0.31 5.55 -4.30
C GLU A 245 1.50 4.96 -3.53
N GLY A 246 2.68 4.93 -4.14
CA GLY A 246 3.91 4.47 -3.48
C GLY A 246 4.25 5.25 -2.21
N ASN A 247 3.99 6.56 -2.17
CA ASN A 247 4.21 7.37 -0.96
C ASN A 247 3.21 7.03 0.15
N ARG A 248 1.95 6.74 -0.19
CA ARG A 248 0.94 6.32 0.79
C ARG A 248 1.29 4.96 1.39
N HIS A 249 1.68 4.01 0.53
CA HIS A 249 2.09 2.68 0.99
C HIS A 249 3.31 2.76 1.90
N LEU A 250 4.33 3.52 1.50
CA LEU A 250 5.52 3.76 2.33
C LEU A 250 5.18 4.43 3.66
N ALA A 251 4.32 5.47 3.67
CA ALA A 251 3.89 6.10 4.90
C ALA A 251 3.20 5.10 5.85
N ALA A 252 2.31 4.26 5.32
CA ALA A 252 1.64 3.22 6.09
C ALA A 252 2.64 2.19 6.65
N GLN A 253 3.61 1.74 5.84
CA GLN A 253 4.67 0.82 6.26
C GLN A 253 5.52 1.41 7.39
N LEU A 254 5.97 2.67 7.26
CA LEU A 254 6.75 3.35 8.29
C LEU A 254 5.97 3.54 9.59
N MET A 255 4.70 3.89 9.49
CA MET A 255 3.82 4.00 10.66
C MET A 255 3.59 2.64 11.32
N ALA A 256 3.52 1.56 10.52
CA ALA A 256 3.41 0.19 11.05
C ALA A 256 4.66 -0.27 11.80
N ALA A 257 5.82 0.28 11.46
CA ALA A 257 7.12 -0.06 12.03
C ALA A 257 7.59 0.87 13.18
N ALA A 258 6.75 1.84 13.57
CA ALA A 258 7.07 2.80 14.63
C ALA A 258 6.56 2.37 16.00
N ASP A 259 7.25 2.81 17.07
CA ASP A 259 6.82 2.59 18.45
C ASP A 259 5.74 3.56 18.89
N LEU A 260 5.78 4.79 18.37
CA LEU A 260 4.78 5.81 18.62
C LEU A 260 4.56 6.68 17.38
N TRP A 261 3.36 7.26 17.27
CA TRP A 261 3.00 8.17 16.20
C TRP A 261 2.84 9.59 16.73
N LEU A 262 3.51 10.53 16.08
CA LEU A 262 3.24 11.95 16.22
C LEU A 262 2.41 12.37 15.00
N PHE A 263 1.09 12.31 15.15
CA PHE A 263 0.16 12.51 14.04
C PHE A 263 -0.17 14.00 13.89
N VAL A 264 0.30 14.60 12.78
CA VAL A 264 0.17 16.03 12.50
C VAL A 264 -1.00 16.29 11.56
N THR A 265 -1.95 17.10 12.00
CA THR A 265 -3.07 17.58 11.19
C THR A 265 -3.20 19.10 11.32
N SER A 266 -4.06 19.72 10.53
CA SER A 266 -4.30 21.16 10.58
C SER A 266 -5.76 21.47 10.92
N ALA A 267 -6.03 22.71 11.34
CA ALA A 267 -7.38 23.17 11.63
C ALA A 267 -8.35 23.05 10.43
N SER A 268 -7.84 23.01 9.20
CA SER A 268 -8.63 22.85 7.98
C SER A 268 -8.82 21.39 7.56
N ARG A 269 -8.00 20.44 8.05
CA ARG A 269 -7.96 19.04 7.58
C ARG A 269 -8.18 17.99 8.66
N TYR A 270 -8.35 18.40 9.93
CA TYR A 270 -8.52 17.47 11.06
C TYR A 270 -9.73 16.54 10.94
N ALA A 271 -10.68 16.86 10.06
CA ALA A 271 -11.88 16.07 9.81
C ALA A 271 -11.84 15.21 8.54
N ASP A 272 -10.71 15.19 7.80
CA ASP A 272 -10.55 14.42 6.57
C ASP A 272 -10.61 12.90 6.84
N ALA A 273 -11.23 12.13 5.94
CA ALA A 273 -11.50 10.71 6.14
C ALA A 273 -10.22 9.84 6.16
N ILE A 274 -9.24 10.12 5.28
CA ILE A 274 -8.00 9.31 5.19
C ILE A 274 -7.20 9.35 6.49
N PRO A 275 -6.90 10.52 7.10
CA PRO A 275 -6.30 10.59 8.42
C PRO A 275 -7.04 9.80 9.50
N TRP A 276 -8.37 9.83 9.47
CA TRP A 276 -9.18 9.11 10.46
C TRP A 276 -9.14 7.60 10.30
N SER A 277 -9.07 7.06 9.06
CA SER A 277 -8.89 5.61 8.87
C SER A 277 -7.58 5.13 9.48
N MET A 278 -6.50 5.87 9.31
CA MET A 278 -5.19 5.52 9.90
C MET A 278 -5.18 5.63 11.43
N LEU A 279 -5.82 6.66 11.98
CA LEU A 279 -5.97 6.78 13.44
C LEU A 279 -6.83 5.65 14.02
N GLY A 280 -7.84 5.18 13.28
CA GLY A 280 -8.62 3.98 13.62
C GLY A 280 -7.74 2.72 13.66
N GLU A 281 -6.90 2.52 12.66
CA GLU A 281 -5.93 1.41 12.64
C GLU A 281 -4.93 1.48 13.80
N ALA A 282 -4.48 2.70 14.17
CA ALA A 282 -3.61 2.90 15.33
C ALA A 282 -4.31 2.51 16.63
N ALA A 283 -5.59 2.89 16.79
CA ALA A 283 -6.40 2.52 17.94
C ALA A 283 -6.62 1.01 18.04
N ASP A 284 -6.97 0.36 16.93
CA ASP A 284 -7.16 -1.09 16.85
C ASP A 284 -5.88 -1.88 17.18
N ARG A 285 -4.72 -1.29 16.92
CA ARG A 285 -3.40 -1.87 17.19
C ARG A 285 -2.79 -1.42 18.51
N ASP A 286 -3.51 -0.64 19.32
CA ASP A 286 -3.05 -0.08 20.61
C ASP A 286 -1.71 0.68 20.51
N VAL A 287 -1.48 1.35 19.36
CA VAL A 287 -0.28 2.16 19.14
C VAL A 287 -0.33 3.42 19.98
N VAL A 288 0.79 3.79 20.58
CA VAL A 288 0.90 5.08 21.29
C VAL A 288 0.86 6.21 20.27
N VAL A 289 -0.16 7.06 20.35
CA VAL A 289 -0.37 8.19 19.44
C VAL A 289 -0.38 9.49 20.22
N ALA A 290 0.30 10.52 19.73
CA ALA A 290 0.11 11.90 20.11
C ALA A 290 -0.39 12.71 18.91
N ILE A 291 -1.34 13.59 19.11
CA ILE A 291 -1.96 14.40 18.08
C ILE A 291 -1.41 15.82 18.11
N VAL A 292 -0.97 16.34 16.98
CA VAL A 292 -0.54 17.73 16.81
C VAL A 292 -1.53 18.43 15.87
N LEU A 293 -2.35 19.29 16.44
CA LEU A 293 -3.21 20.20 15.69
C LEU A 293 -2.38 21.46 15.34
N ASN A 294 -1.82 21.46 14.16
CA ASN A 294 -0.92 22.50 13.66
C ASN A 294 -1.67 23.55 12.82
N ARG A 295 -1.04 24.69 12.56
CA ARG A 295 -1.57 25.78 11.74
C ARG A 295 -2.97 26.22 12.19
N VAL A 296 -3.12 26.46 13.48
CA VAL A 296 -4.39 26.93 14.05
C VAL A 296 -4.46 28.44 13.96
N PRO A 297 -5.41 28.99 13.17
CA PRO A 297 -5.58 30.44 13.07
C PRO A 297 -5.96 31.04 14.43
N PRO A 298 -5.58 32.31 14.68
CA PRO A 298 -5.95 33.01 15.91
C PRO A 298 -7.46 32.96 16.17
N GLY A 299 -7.86 32.59 17.38
CA GLY A 299 -9.27 32.50 17.81
C GLY A 299 -10.03 31.23 17.41
N VAL A 300 -9.51 30.41 16.49
CA VAL A 300 -10.15 29.17 16.00
C VAL A 300 -9.92 28.01 16.96
N GLY A 301 -8.80 28.01 17.68
CA GLY A 301 -8.40 26.88 18.55
C GLY A 301 -9.42 26.52 19.64
N ALA A 302 -10.14 27.51 20.18
CA ALA A 302 -11.18 27.30 21.19
C ALA A 302 -12.38 26.47 20.67
N GLN A 303 -12.62 26.47 19.36
CA GLN A 303 -13.70 25.73 18.72
C GLN A 303 -13.24 24.36 18.22
N VAL A 304 -12.07 24.32 17.55
CA VAL A 304 -11.55 23.09 16.90
C VAL A 304 -11.04 22.08 17.92
N ARG A 305 -10.32 22.54 18.97
CA ARG A 305 -9.76 21.63 19.97
C ARG A 305 -10.79 20.74 20.67
N PRO A 306 -11.94 21.24 21.15
CA PRO A 306 -12.97 20.40 21.78
C PRO A 306 -13.63 19.42 20.79
N ASP A 307 -13.86 19.84 19.54
CA ASP A 307 -14.43 18.95 18.51
C ASP A 307 -13.46 17.83 18.16
N LEU A 308 -12.18 18.14 17.98
CA LEU A 308 -11.15 17.12 17.72
C LEU A 308 -11.01 16.16 18.92
N ALA A 309 -10.98 16.67 20.15
CA ALA A 309 -10.90 15.84 21.36
C ALA A 309 -12.10 14.88 21.47
N ARG A 310 -13.32 15.36 21.19
CA ARG A 310 -14.52 14.53 21.14
C ARG A 310 -14.41 13.43 20.10
N ARG A 311 -13.96 13.76 18.89
CA ARG A 311 -13.76 12.77 17.81
C ARG A 311 -12.71 11.73 18.15
N LEU A 312 -11.62 12.13 18.80
CA LEU A 312 -10.60 11.20 19.30
C LEU A 312 -11.17 10.23 20.31
N ASP A 313 -11.99 10.72 21.24
CA ASP A 313 -12.68 9.88 22.25
C ASP A 313 -13.64 8.89 21.58
N GLU A 314 -14.43 9.34 20.60
CA GLU A 314 -15.34 8.48 19.81
C GLU A 314 -14.61 7.36 19.04
N HIS A 315 -13.33 7.55 18.67
CA HIS A 315 -12.48 6.57 18.00
C HIS A 315 -11.52 5.82 18.95
N GLY A 316 -11.73 5.89 20.26
CA GLY A 316 -10.91 5.17 21.23
C GLY A 316 -9.53 5.79 21.51
N LEU A 317 -9.28 7.01 21.04
CA LEU A 317 -8.01 7.75 21.20
C LEU A 317 -8.12 8.91 22.21
N GLY A 318 -9.13 8.92 23.06
CA GLY A 318 -9.35 10.00 24.04
C GLY A 318 -8.21 10.20 25.05
N TYR A 319 -7.35 9.20 25.21
CA TYR A 319 -6.14 9.28 26.06
C TYR A 319 -4.92 9.89 25.35
N ALA A 320 -4.99 10.10 24.04
CA ALA A 320 -3.86 10.62 23.26
C ALA A 320 -3.56 12.08 23.63
N PRO A 321 -2.29 12.44 23.91
CA PRO A 321 -1.91 13.83 24.10
C PRO A 321 -2.31 14.66 22.88
N LEU A 322 -2.95 15.80 23.11
CA LEU A 322 -3.35 16.74 22.06
C LEU A 322 -2.58 18.06 22.22
N PHE A 323 -1.65 18.32 21.31
CA PHE A 323 -0.88 19.54 21.23
C PHE A 323 -1.52 20.49 20.20
N VAL A 324 -1.53 21.78 20.49
CA VAL A 324 -2.11 22.80 19.60
C VAL A 324 -1.04 23.83 19.29
N ILE A 325 -0.76 24.02 18.02
CA ILE A 325 0.25 24.97 17.52
C ILE A 325 -0.45 26.04 16.68
N SER A 326 -0.17 27.30 17.02
CA SER A 326 -0.71 28.47 16.30
C SER A 326 -0.11 28.59 14.90
N GLU A 327 -0.89 29.15 13.96
CA GLU A 327 -0.42 29.46 12.61
C GLU A 327 0.50 30.68 12.62
N ARG A 328 1.75 30.47 13.01
CA ARG A 328 2.81 31.49 12.98
C ARG A 328 4.16 30.81 12.80
N LEU A 329 5.05 31.47 12.10
CA LEU A 329 6.45 31.08 11.96
C LEU A 329 7.33 32.18 12.49
N ASP A 330 8.54 31.86 12.86
CA ASP A 330 9.61 32.85 13.19
C ASP A 330 10.33 33.33 11.91
N ASP A 331 11.38 34.10 12.09
CA ASP A 331 12.16 34.67 10.98
C ASP A 331 12.96 33.61 10.19
N ASP A 332 13.10 32.41 10.73
CA ASP A 332 13.77 31.25 10.10
C ASP A 332 12.77 30.25 9.50
N ASP A 333 11.52 30.64 9.25
CA ASP A 333 10.44 29.80 8.76
C ASP A 333 10.13 28.58 9.65
N ARG A 334 10.44 28.65 10.96
CA ARG A 334 10.18 27.62 11.96
C ARG A 334 9.03 27.99 12.90
N ILE A 335 8.42 26.98 13.49
CA ILE A 335 7.45 27.18 14.57
C ILE A 335 8.21 27.71 15.79
N PRO A 336 7.75 28.78 16.45
CA PRO A 336 8.42 29.32 17.63
C PRO A 336 8.68 28.26 18.69
N ALA A 337 9.87 28.26 19.29
CA ALA A 337 10.31 27.27 20.29
C ALA A 337 9.31 27.08 21.43
N ALA A 338 8.65 28.15 21.89
CA ALA A 338 7.64 28.09 22.94
C ALA A 338 6.42 27.24 22.57
N ASP A 339 6.06 27.16 21.26
CA ASP A 339 4.92 26.38 20.78
C ASP A 339 5.27 24.91 20.59
N VAL A 340 6.56 24.59 20.34
CA VAL A 340 7.08 23.23 20.17
C VAL A 340 7.52 22.60 21.49
N ALA A 341 7.92 23.41 22.47
CA ALA A 341 8.45 22.96 23.76
C ALA A 341 7.57 21.90 24.49
N PRO A 342 6.23 21.96 24.49
CA PRO A 342 5.42 20.92 25.10
C PRO A 342 5.58 19.55 24.43
N ILE A 343 5.72 19.50 23.11
CA ILE A 343 5.92 18.27 22.34
C ILE A 343 7.32 17.72 22.59
N SER A 344 8.34 18.58 22.44
CA SER A 344 9.74 18.20 22.69
C SER A 344 9.95 17.74 24.13
N GLY A 345 9.33 18.41 25.10
CA GLY A 345 9.37 18.02 26.52
C GLY A 345 8.70 16.67 26.79
N TRP A 346 7.56 16.37 26.14
CA TRP A 346 6.89 15.08 26.25
C TRP A 346 7.76 13.96 25.66
N LEU A 347 8.30 14.13 24.45
CA LEU A 347 9.19 13.19 23.80
C LEU A 347 10.49 12.98 24.60
N ALA A 348 11.11 14.06 25.11
CA ALA A 348 12.30 13.98 25.95
C ALA A 348 12.01 13.23 27.27
N GLY A 349 10.83 13.43 27.87
CA GLY A 349 10.40 12.66 29.03
C GLY A 349 10.34 11.15 28.75
N LEU A 350 9.79 10.76 27.60
CA LEU A 350 9.79 9.36 27.16
C LEU A 350 11.21 8.86 26.89
N ALA A 351 12.06 9.67 26.24
CA ALA A 351 13.43 9.31 25.92
C ALA A 351 14.31 9.06 27.17
N HIS A 352 14.18 9.88 28.21
CA HIS A 352 15.01 9.79 29.40
C HIS A 352 14.60 8.69 30.36
N ASP A 353 13.32 8.31 30.39
CA ASP A 353 12.82 7.24 31.28
C ASP A 353 12.83 5.87 30.58
N ALA A 354 13.80 5.04 30.90
CA ALA A 354 13.90 3.68 30.37
C ALA A 354 12.64 2.83 30.64
N SER A 355 11.93 3.08 31.74
CA SER A 355 10.68 2.37 32.08
C SER A 355 9.53 2.83 31.16
N ALA A 356 9.43 4.13 30.92
CA ALA A 356 8.47 4.69 29.98
C ALA A 356 8.71 4.18 28.56
N ARG A 357 9.98 4.21 28.07
CA ARG A 357 10.33 3.64 26.78
C ARG A 357 9.91 2.18 26.66
N ALA A 358 10.30 1.36 27.63
CA ALA A 358 9.95 -0.06 27.65
C ALA A 358 8.44 -0.30 27.70
N SER A 359 7.68 0.59 28.34
CA SER A 359 6.20 0.53 28.37
C SER A 359 5.59 0.82 27.00
N VAL A 360 6.02 1.89 26.36
CA VAL A 360 5.58 2.27 25.01
C VAL A 360 5.90 1.14 24.01
N ALA A 361 7.16 0.72 23.95
CA ALA A 361 7.57 -0.37 23.05
C ALA A 361 6.79 -1.66 23.29
N ARG A 362 6.52 -2.01 24.54
CA ARG A 362 5.75 -3.22 24.88
C ARG A 362 4.29 -3.09 24.48
N GLN A 363 3.65 -1.95 24.75
CA GLN A 363 2.26 -1.71 24.38
C GLN A 363 2.08 -1.87 22.88
N THR A 364 2.87 -1.16 22.08
CA THR A 364 2.81 -1.21 20.61
C THR A 364 3.17 -2.60 20.07
N LEU A 365 4.16 -3.29 20.68
CA LEU A 365 4.50 -4.67 20.29
C LEU A 365 3.35 -5.65 20.55
N LEU A 366 2.67 -5.54 21.69
CA LEU A 366 1.53 -6.40 22.00
C LEU A 366 0.35 -6.13 21.07
N GLY A 367 0.07 -4.87 20.75
CA GLY A 367 -0.93 -4.48 19.77
C GLY A 367 -0.62 -5.03 18.39
N ALA A 368 0.62 -4.87 17.93
CA ALA A 368 1.10 -5.44 16.65
C ALA A 368 0.92 -6.97 16.59
N MET A 369 1.26 -7.67 17.67
CA MET A 369 1.03 -9.12 17.75
C MET A 369 -0.46 -9.48 17.75
N GLY A 370 -1.31 -8.68 18.38
CA GLY A 370 -2.76 -8.82 18.32
C GLY A 370 -3.30 -8.70 16.89
N GLY A 371 -2.83 -7.68 16.16
CA GLY A 371 -3.13 -7.48 14.74
C GLY A 371 -2.71 -8.67 13.87
N LEU A 372 -1.50 -9.19 14.05
CA LEU A 372 -1.04 -10.39 13.34
C LEU A 372 -1.91 -11.62 13.60
N ILE A 373 -2.47 -11.78 14.80
CA ILE A 373 -3.39 -12.88 15.11
C ILE A 373 -4.73 -12.67 14.35
N ALA A 374 -5.23 -11.44 14.28
CA ALA A 374 -6.44 -11.11 13.53
C ALA A 374 -6.24 -11.36 12.03
N ASN A 375 -5.15 -10.85 11.46
CA ASN A 375 -4.75 -11.07 10.07
C ASN A 375 -4.59 -12.56 9.75
N GLY A 376 -3.98 -13.33 10.66
CA GLY A 376 -3.83 -14.77 10.51
C GLY A 376 -5.17 -15.51 10.37
N ARG A 377 -6.23 -15.05 11.05
CA ARG A 377 -7.58 -15.61 10.89
C ARG A 377 -8.18 -15.30 9.52
N GLU A 378 -7.97 -14.10 9.01
CA GLU A 378 -8.43 -13.69 7.67
C GLU A 378 -7.70 -14.49 6.57
N ILE A 379 -6.37 -14.64 6.69
CA ILE A 379 -5.57 -15.48 5.79
C ILE A 379 -6.04 -16.94 5.80
N LEU A 380 -6.31 -17.51 6.98
CA LEU A 380 -6.81 -18.88 7.09
C LEU A 380 -8.19 -19.05 6.46
N ALA A 381 -9.09 -18.07 6.64
CA ALA A 381 -10.41 -18.10 5.99
C ALA A 381 -10.28 -18.12 4.46
N ALA A 382 -9.41 -17.27 3.90
CA ALA A 382 -9.16 -17.26 2.46
C ALA A 382 -8.53 -18.56 1.94
N ILE A 383 -7.64 -19.19 2.72
CA ILE A 383 -7.09 -20.52 2.39
C ILE A 383 -8.21 -21.57 2.35
N ASP A 384 -9.15 -21.52 3.28
CA ASP A 384 -10.27 -22.48 3.31
C ASP A 384 -11.24 -22.25 2.14
N ASP A 385 -11.51 -21.00 1.75
CA ASP A 385 -12.26 -20.64 0.53
C ASP A 385 -11.58 -21.20 -0.73
N GLN A 386 -10.26 -21.06 -0.85
CA GLN A 386 -9.46 -21.64 -1.95
C GLN A 386 -9.64 -23.16 -2.00
N ARG A 387 -9.54 -23.82 -0.86
CA ARG A 387 -9.70 -25.28 -0.76
C ARG A 387 -11.10 -25.75 -1.12
N GLU A 388 -12.12 -25.01 -0.69
CA GLU A 388 -13.51 -25.32 -1.02
C GLU A 388 -13.77 -25.16 -2.51
N THR A 389 -13.30 -24.07 -3.11
CA THR A 389 -13.37 -23.81 -4.56
C THR A 389 -12.70 -24.94 -5.35
N VAL A 390 -11.48 -25.37 -4.95
CA VAL A 390 -10.79 -26.51 -5.59
C VAL A 390 -11.60 -27.80 -5.48
N ARG A 391 -12.25 -28.05 -4.31
CA ARG A 391 -13.10 -29.25 -4.14
C ARG A 391 -14.30 -29.20 -5.06
N ALA A 392 -14.97 -28.03 -5.17
CA ALA A 392 -16.10 -27.84 -6.08
C ALA A 392 -15.70 -28.07 -7.54
N MET A 393 -14.60 -27.41 -8.00
CA MET A 393 -14.09 -27.59 -9.36
C MET A 393 -13.74 -29.05 -9.66
N ARG A 394 -13.14 -29.78 -8.73
CA ARG A 394 -12.84 -31.21 -8.89
C ARG A 394 -14.11 -32.07 -8.98
N ALA A 395 -15.15 -31.73 -8.21
CA ALA A 395 -16.42 -32.40 -8.27
C ALA A 395 -17.12 -32.17 -9.63
N ASP A 396 -17.11 -30.95 -10.13
CA ASP A 396 -17.67 -30.59 -11.43
C ASP A 396 -16.95 -31.31 -12.57
N VAL A 397 -15.62 -31.35 -12.55
CA VAL A 397 -14.82 -32.13 -13.53
C VAL A 397 -15.14 -33.59 -13.46
N ALA A 398 -15.24 -34.19 -12.28
CA ALA A 398 -15.57 -35.59 -12.12
C ALA A 398 -17.00 -35.92 -12.61
N GLN A 399 -17.95 -35.01 -12.39
CA GLN A 399 -19.32 -35.13 -12.90
C GLN A 399 -19.35 -35.04 -14.43
N ALA A 400 -18.67 -34.06 -15.02
CA ALA A 400 -18.58 -33.87 -16.46
C ALA A 400 -17.91 -35.09 -17.13
N ASP A 401 -16.82 -35.59 -16.56
CA ASP A 401 -16.14 -36.81 -17.02
C ASP A 401 -17.08 -38.02 -16.97
N GLY A 402 -17.81 -38.21 -15.87
CA GLY A 402 -18.81 -39.28 -15.73
C GLY A 402 -19.92 -39.22 -16.79
N VAL A 403 -20.43 -38.00 -17.07
CA VAL A 403 -21.44 -37.77 -18.13
C VAL A 403 -20.85 -38.07 -19.50
N ALA A 404 -19.65 -37.58 -19.81
CA ALA A 404 -18.98 -37.84 -21.09
C ALA A 404 -18.67 -39.31 -21.30
N CYS A 405 -18.10 -39.98 -20.32
CA CYS A 405 -17.85 -41.43 -20.36
C CYS A 405 -19.15 -42.21 -20.54
N GLY A 406 -20.22 -41.85 -19.82
CA GLY A 406 -21.56 -42.49 -19.97
C GLY A 406 -22.11 -42.32 -21.38
N SER A 407 -21.98 -41.10 -21.96
CA SER A 407 -22.39 -40.79 -23.33
C SER A 407 -21.63 -41.62 -24.37
N VAL A 408 -20.31 -41.74 -24.24
CA VAL A 408 -19.47 -42.56 -25.10
C VAL A 408 -19.83 -44.05 -25.01
N VAL A 409 -20.01 -44.58 -23.79
CA VAL A 409 -20.41 -45.95 -23.57
C VAL A 409 -21.79 -46.22 -24.18
N ALA A 410 -22.77 -45.33 -24.00
CA ALA A 410 -24.10 -45.44 -24.61
C ALA A 410 -24.02 -45.42 -26.14
N SER A 411 -23.24 -44.51 -26.73
CA SER A 411 -23.05 -44.40 -28.18
C SER A 411 -22.36 -45.61 -28.77
N LEU A 412 -21.46 -46.26 -28.02
CA LEU A 412 -20.83 -47.51 -28.42
C LEU A 412 -21.82 -48.70 -28.31
N ALA A 413 -22.66 -48.71 -27.27
CA ALA A 413 -23.68 -49.76 -27.06
C ALA A 413 -24.78 -49.66 -28.15
N ASP A 414 -25.21 -48.46 -28.51
CA ASP A 414 -26.21 -48.20 -29.56
C ASP A 414 -25.68 -48.37 -30.99
N GLY A 415 -24.37 -48.62 -31.13
CA GLY A 415 -23.74 -48.78 -32.45
C GLY A 415 -23.59 -47.46 -33.25
N ARG A 416 -23.94 -46.30 -32.68
CA ARG A 416 -23.92 -45.01 -33.40
C ARG A 416 -22.51 -44.57 -33.79
N VAL A 417 -21.50 -44.93 -33.02
CA VAL A 417 -20.07 -44.58 -33.33
C VAL A 417 -19.55 -45.41 -34.52
N LEU A 418 -20.22 -46.54 -34.82
CA LEU A 418 -19.83 -47.39 -35.93
C LEU A 418 -20.64 -47.08 -37.23
N HIS A 419 -21.57 -46.09 -37.17
CA HIS A 419 -22.60 -45.94 -38.18
C HIS A 419 -22.32 -45.01 -39.36
N SER A 420 -21.28 -44.20 -39.39
CA SER A 420 -21.08 -43.35 -40.57
C SER A 420 -19.90 -43.77 -41.46
N GLU A 421 -18.69 -43.82 -40.95
CA GLU A 421 -17.52 -44.14 -41.81
C GLU A 421 -17.17 -45.65 -41.94
N VAL A 422 -17.38 -46.38 -40.81
CA VAL A 422 -16.99 -47.80 -40.79
C VAL A 422 -18.03 -48.66 -41.49
N LEU A 423 -19.32 -48.31 -41.44
CA LEU A 423 -20.37 -48.98 -42.19
C LEU A 423 -20.33 -48.66 -43.68
N GLU A 424 -19.97 -47.44 -44.09
CA GLU A 424 -19.71 -47.09 -45.49
C GLU A 424 -18.52 -47.88 -46.01
N ARG A 425 -17.40 -47.90 -45.33
CA ARG A 425 -16.23 -48.70 -45.73
C ARG A 425 -16.53 -50.22 -45.62
N TRP A 426 -17.39 -50.63 -44.67
CA TRP A 426 -17.80 -52.03 -44.55
C TRP A 426 -18.74 -52.42 -45.67
N SER A 427 -19.68 -51.57 -46.04
CA SER A 427 -20.58 -51.80 -47.19
C SER A 427 -19.84 -51.79 -48.54
N GLU A 428 -18.85 -50.91 -48.70
CA GLU A 428 -17.96 -50.94 -49.86
C GLU A 428 -17.10 -52.21 -49.91
N ALA A 429 -16.53 -52.63 -48.78
CA ALA A 429 -15.73 -53.85 -48.73
C ALA A 429 -16.56 -55.12 -48.86
N ALA A 430 -17.78 -55.14 -48.32
CA ALA A 430 -18.73 -56.28 -48.46
C ALA A 430 -19.30 -56.34 -49.88
N GLY A 431 -19.59 -55.20 -50.53
CA GLY A 431 -20.06 -55.10 -51.91
C GLY A 431 -19.00 -55.51 -52.95
N SER A 432 -17.72 -55.47 -52.62
CA SER A 432 -16.61 -55.82 -53.50
C SER A 432 -16.28 -57.33 -53.60
N GLY A 433 -17.08 -58.23 -52.99
CA GLY A 433 -16.93 -59.69 -53.09
C GLY A 433 -15.71 -60.31 -52.39
N ARG A 434 -14.92 -59.47 -51.65
CA ARG A 434 -13.67 -59.89 -50.95
C ARG A 434 -13.89 -60.50 -49.55
N MET A 435 -15.12 -60.56 -49.01
CA MET A 435 -15.39 -60.93 -47.62
C MET A 435 -15.85 -62.35 -47.38
N ARG A 436 -15.75 -63.30 -48.31
CA ARG A 436 -16.08 -64.73 -48.06
C ARG A 436 -15.06 -65.48 -47.18
N SER A 437 -13.95 -64.82 -46.78
CA SER A 437 -12.89 -65.45 -45.97
C SER A 437 -12.78 -64.96 -44.50
N LEU A 438 -13.72 -64.10 -44.00
CA LEU A 438 -13.58 -63.47 -42.69
C LEU A 438 -14.71 -63.86 -41.68
N GLU A 439 -15.55 -64.82 -41.99
CA GLU A 439 -16.58 -65.24 -41.02
C GLU A 439 -16.07 -65.90 -39.73
N GLY A 440 -14.78 -66.18 -39.62
CA GLY A 440 -14.13 -66.68 -38.41
C GLY A 440 -13.59 -65.62 -37.45
N GLY A 441 -13.58 -64.30 -37.84
CA GLY A 441 -12.83 -63.24 -37.09
C GLY A 441 -13.64 -62.38 -36.13
N VAL A 442 -14.96 -62.28 -36.30
CA VAL A 442 -15.79 -61.31 -35.57
C VAL A 442 -16.05 -61.70 -34.11
N ALA A 443 -16.10 -62.98 -33.81
CA ALA A 443 -16.24 -63.48 -32.42
C ALA A 443 -14.99 -63.23 -31.57
N GLY A 444 -13.79 -63.21 -32.21
CA GLY A 444 -12.53 -62.93 -31.55
C GLY A 444 -12.30 -61.45 -31.21
N LEU A 445 -12.88 -60.52 -32.00
CA LEU A 445 -12.71 -59.07 -31.78
C LEU A 445 -13.56 -58.58 -30.58
N ARG A 446 -14.77 -59.07 -30.41
CA ARG A 446 -15.63 -58.78 -29.25
C ARG A 446 -15.00 -59.22 -27.92
N GLY A 447 -14.29 -60.36 -27.92
CA GLY A 447 -13.58 -60.86 -26.73
C GLY A 447 -12.34 -59.99 -26.35
N ARG A 448 -11.66 -59.46 -27.34
CA ARG A 448 -10.44 -58.65 -27.11
C ARG A 448 -10.76 -57.24 -26.65
N ILE A 449 -11.80 -56.60 -27.15
CA ILE A 449 -12.27 -55.30 -26.72
C ILE A 449 -12.79 -55.34 -25.27
N SER A 450 -13.60 -56.38 -24.93
CA SER A 450 -14.09 -56.53 -23.54
C SER A 450 -13.00 -56.93 -22.53
N ALA A 451 -11.90 -57.56 -22.97
CA ALA A 451 -10.74 -57.86 -22.13
C ALA A 451 -9.83 -56.61 -21.90
N TRP A 452 -9.75 -55.69 -22.87
CA TRP A 452 -9.02 -54.46 -22.73
C TRP A 452 -9.69 -53.49 -21.71
N PHE A 453 -11.03 -53.38 -21.77
CA PHE A 453 -11.80 -52.57 -20.78
C PHE A 453 -11.82 -53.17 -19.36
N ARG A 454 -11.53 -54.45 -19.17
CA ARG A 454 -11.45 -55.08 -17.84
C ARG A 454 -10.06 -54.97 -17.19
N ARG A 455 -9.00 -54.52 -17.90
CA ARG A 455 -7.65 -54.34 -17.37
C ARG A 455 -7.34 -52.92 -16.88
N GLY A 456 -8.28 -52.01 -17.03
CA GLY A 456 -8.13 -50.59 -16.65
C GLY A 456 -8.84 -50.22 -15.34
N ARG A 457 -8.88 -51.13 -14.34
CA ARG A 457 -9.27 -50.77 -12.96
C ARG A 457 -8.12 -51.01 -12.01
#